data_c34ddedc03f10fc7db39ccea5e44cc39
#
_entry.id   c34ddedc03f10fc7db39ccea5e44cc39
#
_cell.length_a   1.000
_cell.length_b   1.000
_cell.length_c   1.000
_cell.angle_alpha   90.00
_cell.angle_beta   90.00
_cell.angle_gamma   90.00
#
_symmetry.space_group_name_H-M   'P 1'
#
loop_
_entity.id
_entity.type
_entity.pdbx_description
1 polymer ?
#
loop_
_entity_poly.entity_id
_entity_poly.type
_entity_poly.pdbx_seq_one_letter_code
_entity_poly.pdbx_strand_id
1 'polypeptide(L)'
;MQKIFDVFGMCNALFDLQAEVTDATLTELGVEKGTMRLVSAEEQKALVPAVYSHIVNTQAGGSGANTMIGIAQMGGATSFTSRVGRDEHGQMYKASLEESGVKPNVGVSAKGDTGLCLVLITPDAQRTMGTCLGVSQELHPEDINVGDLVQSKYLYVTGYLWDTDTQKEAVEYAMREAKQVADVKVALSLSDPFCVSRHKDDFTRLLTEYVDVVFANRDEARMMTGEDDARVAAKKLAAMCNGLAVVTLDKEGSVLVQGDDVHEIPIYTVQAVDTTGAGDMYAAGILYGLSKDLPLSITGRIAAWAAGKIVAHLGPRLASLDRDAIVEIERGGFPYDA
;
A
#
# COMPACT_ATOMS: atom_id res chain seq x y z
N MET A 1 -5.44 -11.48 24.67
CA MET A 1 -5.97 -10.08 24.75
C MET A 1 -6.99 -9.93 23.66
N GLN A 2 -8.11 -9.22 23.87
CA GLN A 2 -9.12 -9.02 22.82
C GLN A 2 -8.51 -8.13 21.72
N LYS A 3 -8.59 -8.56 20.46
CA LYS A 3 -8.15 -7.76 19.31
C LYS A 3 -9.20 -6.69 19.01
N ILE A 4 -8.79 -5.44 18.96
CA ILE A 4 -9.64 -4.27 18.67
C ILE A 4 -9.53 -3.91 17.19
N PHE A 5 -8.33 -4.04 16.63
CA PHE A 5 -8.07 -3.74 15.23
C PHE A 5 -7.86 -5.02 14.41
N ASP A 6 -8.34 -5.02 13.20
CA ASP A 6 -8.02 -6.06 12.23
C ASP A 6 -6.60 -5.87 11.71
N VAL A 7 -6.20 -4.61 11.40
CA VAL A 7 -4.85 -4.30 10.89
C VAL A 7 -4.29 -3.01 11.49
N PHE A 8 -3.03 -3.05 11.92
CA PHE A 8 -2.19 -1.90 12.20
C PHE A 8 -1.26 -1.68 11.01
N GLY A 9 -1.38 -0.54 10.33
CA GLY A 9 -0.62 -0.23 9.13
C GLY A 9 0.52 0.75 9.38
N MET A 10 1.63 0.60 8.65
CA MET A 10 2.77 1.53 8.65
C MET A 10 3.19 1.83 7.21
N CYS A 11 3.31 3.11 6.86
CA CYS A 11 3.81 3.57 5.56
C CYS A 11 4.17 5.05 5.61
N ASN A 12 4.79 5.57 4.54
CA ASN A 12 4.98 7.00 4.35
C ASN A 12 3.63 7.73 4.24
N ALA A 13 3.50 8.86 4.93
CA ALA A 13 2.39 9.81 4.73
C ALA A 13 2.75 10.73 3.57
N LEU A 14 1.99 10.65 2.49
CA LEU A 14 2.17 11.47 1.31
C LEU A 14 0.88 12.21 0.96
N PHE A 15 1.01 13.45 0.51
CA PHE A 15 -0.11 14.22 -0.03
C PHE A 15 0.08 14.34 -1.54
N ASP A 16 -0.89 13.88 -2.32
CA ASP A 16 -0.79 13.84 -3.78
C ASP A 16 -1.30 15.16 -4.38
N LEU A 17 -0.50 15.76 -5.25
CA LEU A 17 -0.85 16.90 -6.10
C LEU A 17 -0.93 16.40 -7.53
N GLN A 18 -2.13 16.33 -8.12
CA GLN A 18 -2.33 15.85 -9.48
C GLN A 18 -2.48 17.04 -10.42
N ALA A 19 -1.61 17.13 -11.43
CA ALA A 19 -1.60 18.19 -12.42
C ALA A 19 -1.71 17.63 -13.84
N GLU A 20 -2.60 18.17 -14.66
CA GLU A 20 -2.70 17.85 -16.08
C GLU A 20 -1.69 18.70 -16.86
N VAL A 21 -0.79 18.03 -17.58
CA VAL A 21 0.32 18.69 -18.27
C VAL A 21 0.50 18.11 -19.68
N THR A 22 1.24 18.84 -20.53
CA THR A 22 1.62 18.35 -21.86
C THR A 22 2.97 17.63 -21.85
N ASP A 23 3.28 16.86 -22.90
CA ASP A 23 4.63 16.29 -23.09
C ASP A 23 5.70 17.39 -23.17
N ALA A 24 5.38 18.55 -23.73
CA ALA A 24 6.28 19.70 -23.77
C ALA A 24 6.60 20.19 -22.35
N THR A 25 5.62 20.27 -21.48
CA THR A 25 5.80 20.64 -20.07
C THR A 25 6.73 19.65 -19.34
N LEU A 26 6.58 18.34 -19.56
CA LEU A 26 7.52 17.35 -18.98
C LEU A 26 8.95 17.57 -19.44
N THR A 27 9.13 17.89 -20.73
CA THR A 27 10.45 18.17 -21.30
C THR A 27 11.07 19.46 -20.69
N GLU A 28 10.27 20.50 -20.54
CA GLU A 28 10.70 21.77 -19.91
C GLU A 28 11.10 21.57 -18.43
N LEU A 29 10.38 20.71 -17.72
CA LEU A 29 10.69 20.36 -16.33
C LEU A 29 11.87 19.37 -16.20
N GLY A 30 12.36 18.79 -17.31
CA GLY A 30 13.45 17.81 -17.31
C GLY A 30 13.07 16.50 -16.61
N VAL A 31 11.79 16.09 -16.67
CA VAL A 31 11.31 14.84 -16.07
C VAL A 31 11.02 13.81 -17.15
N GLU A 32 11.39 12.56 -16.90
CA GLU A 32 11.19 11.45 -17.84
C GLU A 32 9.75 10.92 -17.68
N LYS A 33 9.03 10.93 -18.81
CA LYS A 33 7.63 10.50 -18.86
C LYS A 33 7.44 9.05 -18.40
N GLY A 34 6.41 8.82 -17.61
CA GLY A 34 6.01 7.47 -17.17
C GLY A 34 6.88 6.91 -16.04
N THR A 35 7.77 7.70 -15.45
CA THR A 35 8.63 7.26 -14.34
C THR A 35 8.18 7.81 -13.00
N MET A 36 8.51 7.09 -11.93
CA MET A 36 8.47 7.59 -10.55
C MET A 36 9.90 7.77 -10.04
N ARG A 37 10.18 8.95 -9.49
CA ARG A 37 11.47 9.19 -8.84
C ARG A 37 11.31 9.91 -7.51
N LEU A 38 12.24 9.66 -6.60
CA LEU A 38 12.38 10.48 -5.40
C LEU A 38 13.03 11.80 -5.77
N VAL A 39 12.53 12.88 -5.20
CA VAL A 39 13.04 14.24 -5.38
C VAL A 39 13.36 14.87 -4.03
N SER A 40 14.34 15.79 -4.00
CA SER A 40 14.63 16.57 -2.81
C SER A 40 13.53 17.61 -2.52
N ALA A 41 13.54 18.17 -1.31
CA ALA A 41 12.62 19.26 -0.96
C ALA A 41 12.86 20.51 -1.82
N GLU A 42 14.11 20.78 -2.23
CA GLU A 42 14.48 21.87 -3.13
C GLU A 42 13.92 21.65 -4.54
N GLU A 43 14.06 20.44 -5.07
CA GLU A 43 13.48 20.08 -6.38
C GLU A 43 11.95 20.19 -6.35
N GLN A 44 11.29 19.69 -5.27
CA GLN A 44 9.85 19.79 -5.11
C GLN A 44 9.39 21.25 -5.09
N LYS A 45 10.10 22.12 -4.36
CA LYS A 45 9.83 23.57 -4.32
C LYS A 45 10.03 24.27 -5.67
N ALA A 46 10.80 23.70 -6.58
CA ALA A 46 10.92 24.20 -7.96
C ALA A 46 9.82 23.65 -8.89
N LEU A 47 9.47 22.37 -8.76
CA LEU A 47 8.51 21.70 -9.63
C LEU A 47 7.06 22.12 -9.38
N VAL A 48 6.61 22.20 -8.11
CA VAL A 48 5.21 22.49 -7.78
C VAL A 48 4.75 23.86 -8.28
N PRO A 49 5.48 24.98 -8.08
CA PRO A 49 5.08 26.28 -8.62
C PRO A 49 4.98 26.29 -10.15
N ALA A 50 5.84 25.55 -10.84
CA ALA A 50 5.87 25.51 -12.31
C ALA A 50 4.58 24.91 -12.91
N VAL A 51 3.88 24.05 -12.15
CA VAL A 51 2.63 23.42 -12.60
C VAL A 51 1.42 23.78 -11.73
N TYR A 52 1.55 24.75 -10.85
CA TYR A 52 0.51 25.09 -9.86
C TYR A 52 -0.86 25.37 -10.51
N SER A 53 -0.87 26.10 -11.64
CA SER A 53 -2.10 26.42 -12.39
C SER A 53 -2.71 25.20 -13.12
N HIS A 54 -2.01 24.06 -13.16
CA HIS A 54 -2.44 22.83 -13.79
C HIS A 54 -2.91 21.78 -12.77
N ILE A 55 -2.85 22.11 -11.46
CA ILE A 55 -3.31 21.20 -10.42
C ILE A 55 -4.83 21.08 -10.50
N VAL A 56 -5.31 19.89 -10.76
CA VAL A 56 -6.73 19.54 -10.90
C VAL A 56 -7.29 18.80 -9.69
N ASN A 57 -6.42 18.17 -8.90
CA ASN A 57 -6.82 17.46 -7.69
C ASN A 57 -5.71 17.45 -6.64
N THR A 58 -6.12 17.47 -5.37
CA THR A 58 -5.24 17.35 -4.21
C THR A 58 -5.87 16.38 -3.22
N GLN A 59 -5.12 15.40 -2.76
CA GLN A 59 -5.67 14.41 -1.82
C GLN A 59 -4.59 13.78 -0.94
N ALA A 60 -4.97 13.33 0.23
CA ALA A 60 -4.10 12.47 1.03
C ALA A 60 -3.89 11.15 0.31
N GLY A 61 -2.63 10.74 0.11
CA GLY A 61 -2.20 9.53 -0.60
C GLY A 61 -1.40 8.58 0.29
N GLY A 62 -0.51 7.84 -0.33
CA GLY A 62 0.36 6.85 0.31
C GLY A 62 -0.26 5.45 0.36
N SER A 63 0.50 4.48 -0.18
CA SER A 63 0.07 3.08 -0.40
C SER A 63 -0.51 2.44 0.87
N GLY A 64 0.20 2.51 2.01
CA GLY A 64 -0.30 1.90 3.25
C GLY A 64 -1.58 2.55 3.77
N ALA A 65 -1.75 3.88 3.63
CA ALA A 65 -2.98 4.55 4.01
C ALA A 65 -4.15 4.14 3.10
N ASN A 66 -3.93 4.00 1.80
CA ASN A 66 -4.95 3.51 0.86
C ASN A 66 -5.41 2.11 1.24
N THR A 67 -4.47 1.22 1.60
CA THR A 67 -4.78 -0.14 2.09
C THR A 67 -5.62 -0.09 3.37
N MET A 68 -5.27 0.72 4.36
CA MET A 68 -6.03 0.83 5.62
C MET A 68 -7.44 1.39 5.40
N ILE A 69 -7.57 2.40 4.53
CA ILE A 69 -8.86 2.97 4.14
C ILE A 69 -9.73 1.91 3.42
N GLY A 70 -9.14 1.15 2.50
CA GLY A 70 -9.83 0.05 1.84
C GLY A 70 -10.41 -0.96 2.82
N ILE A 71 -9.62 -1.39 3.81
CA ILE A 71 -10.09 -2.30 4.88
C ILE A 71 -11.23 -1.67 5.69
N ALA A 72 -11.11 -0.40 6.06
CA ALA A 72 -12.15 0.32 6.82
C ALA A 72 -13.46 0.44 6.01
N GLN A 73 -13.38 0.70 4.71
CA GLN A 73 -14.54 0.73 3.81
C GLN A 73 -15.22 -0.64 3.70
N MET A 74 -14.46 -1.73 3.77
CA MET A 74 -15.00 -3.10 3.83
C MET A 74 -15.64 -3.43 5.20
N GLY A 75 -15.45 -2.58 6.22
CA GLY A 75 -15.99 -2.79 7.58
C GLY A 75 -15.00 -3.37 8.57
N GLY A 76 -13.70 -3.41 8.22
CA GLY A 76 -12.62 -3.76 9.13
C GLY A 76 -12.23 -2.58 10.02
N ALA A 77 -11.62 -2.86 11.17
CA ALA A 77 -11.08 -1.87 12.08
C ALA A 77 -9.57 -1.70 11.85
N THR A 78 -9.13 -0.48 11.57
CA THR A 78 -7.73 -0.19 11.24
C THR A 78 -7.14 0.93 12.08
N SER A 79 -5.84 0.83 12.34
CA SER A 79 -5.02 1.87 12.93
C SER A 79 -3.80 2.09 12.01
N PHE A 80 -3.35 3.34 11.87
CA PHE A 80 -2.28 3.67 10.93
C PHE A 80 -1.24 4.59 11.53
N THR A 81 0.03 4.20 11.39
CA THR A 81 1.19 4.96 11.87
C THR A 81 1.99 5.52 10.70
N SER A 82 2.33 6.79 10.81
CA SER A 82 3.20 7.54 9.92
C SER A 82 3.65 8.84 10.59
N ARG A 83 4.32 9.73 9.82
CA ARG A 83 4.74 11.04 10.30
C ARG A 83 4.48 12.12 9.28
N VAL A 84 3.95 13.26 9.73
CA VAL A 84 3.62 14.44 8.90
C VAL A 84 4.25 15.71 9.47
N GLY A 85 4.34 16.75 8.67
CA GLY A 85 4.74 18.09 9.10
C GLY A 85 3.65 18.80 9.91
N ARG A 86 4.04 19.89 10.57
CA ARG A 86 3.09 20.82 11.22
C ARG A 86 2.56 21.83 10.19
N ASP A 87 2.03 21.36 9.09
CA ASP A 87 1.53 22.13 7.98
C ASP A 87 0.08 21.76 7.64
N GLU A 88 -0.51 22.45 6.65
CA GLU A 88 -1.88 22.23 6.21
C GLU A 88 -2.07 20.80 5.65
N HIS A 89 -1.12 20.32 4.84
CA HIS A 89 -1.18 18.97 4.28
C HIS A 89 -1.18 17.89 5.37
N GLY A 90 -0.38 18.07 6.43
CA GLY A 90 -0.36 17.15 7.57
C GLY A 90 -1.69 17.14 8.35
N GLN A 91 -2.33 18.29 8.51
CA GLN A 91 -3.66 18.36 9.12
C GLN A 91 -4.72 17.68 8.24
N MET A 92 -4.73 17.98 6.94
CA MET A 92 -5.64 17.34 5.97
C MET A 92 -5.42 15.83 5.89
N TYR A 93 -4.16 15.38 5.97
CA TYR A 93 -3.82 13.97 5.96
C TYR A 93 -4.46 13.22 7.15
N LYS A 94 -4.31 13.76 8.36
CA LYS A 94 -4.90 13.16 9.57
C LYS A 94 -6.43 13.16 9.51
N ALA A 95 -7.04 14.28 9.11
CA ALA A 95 -8.49 14.38 8.95
C ALA A 95 -9.03 13.37 7.95
N SER A 96 -8.34 13.19 6.81
CA SER A 96 -8.72 12.20 5.78
C SER A 96 -8.73 10.75 6.29
N LEU A 97 -7.79 10.38 7.17
CA LEU A 97 -7.78 9.06 7.81
C LEU A 97 -8.98 8.89 8.74
N GLU A 98 -9.24 9.88 9.61
CA GLU A 98 -10.36 9.87 10.57
C GLU A 98 -11.72 9.80 9.85
N GLU A 99 -11.93 10.63 8.83
CA GLU A 99 -13.13 10.63 7.99
C GLU A 99 -13.34 9.29 7.28
N SER A 100 -12.26 8.60 6.92
CA SER A 100 -12.30 7.28 6.30
C SER A 100 -12.47 6.12 7.31
N GLY A 101 -12.58 6.42 8.61
CA GLY A 101 -12.75 5.42 9.67
C GLY A 101 -11.44 4.71 10.10
N VAL A 102 -10.29 5.25 9.74
CA VAL A 102 -8.97 4.76 10.16
C VAL A 102 -8.52 5.52 11.40
N LYS A 103 -8.11 4.84 12.46
CA LYS A 103 -7.53 5.49 13.65
C LYS A 103 -6.12 6.00 13.33
N PRO A 104 -5.87 7.33 13.32
CA PRO A 104 -4.55 7.84 13.03
C PRO A 104 -3.65 7.84 14.28
N ASN A 105 -2.48 7.20 14.17
CA ASN A 105 -1.35 7.33 15.08
C ASN A 105 -0.22 8.09 14.38
N VAL A 106 -0.57 9.25 13.80
CA VAL A 106 0.34 10.02 12.96
C VAL A 106 1.11 11.01 13.81
N GLY A 107 2.44 10.83 13.88
CA GLY A 107 3.36 11.75 14.53
C GLY A 107 3.43 13.09 13.78
N VAL A 108 3.67 14.19 14.51
CA VAL A 108 3.78 15.53 13.92
C VAL A 108 5.18 16.07 14.18
N SER A 109 5.95 16.28 13.11
CA SER A 109 7.26 16.93 13.19
C SER A 109 7.08 18.45 13.32
N ALA A 110 7.90 19.06 14.20
CA ALA A 110 7.99 20.52 14.29
C ALA A 110 8.95 21.11 13.23
N LYS A 111 9.71 20.27 12.55
CA LYS A 111 10.73 20.66 11.55
C LYS A 111 10.48 19.88 10.27
N GLY A 112 10.36 20.62 9.16
CA GLY A 112 10.14 20.05 7.83
C GLY A 112 8.67 19.88 7.49
N ASP A 113 8.43 19.61 6.21
CA ASP A 113 7.11 19.61 5.60
C ASP A 113 6.58 18.17 5.45
N THR A 114 5.26 18.04 5.37
CA THR A 114 4.59 16.77 5.00
C THR A 114 5.08 16.31 3.64
N GLY A 115 5.26 15.01 3.46
CA GLY A 115 5.64 14.42 2.19
C GLY A 115 4.63 14.71 1.09
N LEU A 116 5.12 15.06 -0.11
CA LEU A 116 4.31 15.38 -1.28
C LEU A 116 4.69 14.50 -2.46
N CYS A 117 3.68 13.99 -3.17
CA CYS A 117 3.84 13.35 -4.47
C CYS A 117 3.23 14.25 -5.55
N LEU A 118 4.06 14.82 -6.42
CA LEU A 118 3.59 15.53 -7.60
C LEU A 118 3.35 14.52 -8.72
N VAL A 119 2.09 14.37 -9.13
CA VAL A 119 1.64 13.46 -10.18
C VAL A 119 1.30 14.28 -11.42
N LEU A 120 2.15 14.19 -12.45
CA LEU A 120 1.97 14.86 -13.74
C LEU A 120 1.28 13.91 -14.70
N ILE A 121 0.09 14.27 -15.17
CA ILE A 121 -0.78 13.44 -16.02
C ILE A 121 -0.79 14.02 -17.42
N THR A 122 -0.33 13.24 -18.41
CA THR A 122 -0.36 13.63 -19.82
C THR A 122 -1.65 13.17 -20.52
N PRO A 123 -2.00 13.74 -21.70
CA PRO A 123 -3.28 13.44 -22.38
C PRO A 123 -3.50 11.97 -22.75
N ASP A 124 -2.45 11.17 -22.83
CA ASP A 124 -2.49 9.71 -23.01
C ASP A 124 -2.68 8.94 -21.70
N ALA A 125 -3.03 9.65 -20.60
CA ALA A 125 -3.24 9.14 -19.27
C ALA A 125 -1.97 8.55 -18.60
N GLN A 126 -0.77 8.81 -19.16
CA GLN A 126 0.48 8.43 -18.51
C GLN A 126 0.77 9.34 -17.31
N ARG A 127 1.32 8.74 -16.25
CA ARG A 127 1.67 9.42 -15.01
C ARG A 127 3.15 9.46 -14.83
N THR A 128 3.66 10.65 -14.51
CA THR A 128 5.06 10.90 -14.14
C THR A 128 5.07 11.46 -12.74
N MET A 129 5.81 10.84 -11.82
CA MET A 129 5.73 11.16 -10.40
C MET A 129 7.08 11.64 -9.86
N GLY A 130 7.04 12.79 -9.18
CA GLY A 130 8.14 13.29 -8.38
C GLY A 130 7.74 13.28 -6.89
N THR A 131 8.32 12.37 -6.11
CA THR A 131 7.94 12.16 -4.71
C THR A 131 9.01 12.68 -3.76
N CYS A 132 8.65 13.68 -2.96
CA CYS A 132 9.44 14.13 -1.82
C CYS A 132 8.83 13.52 -0.55
N LEU A 133 9.57 12.68 0.13
CA LEU A 133 9.07 11.96 1.31
C LEU A 133 8.88 12.88 2.53
N GLY A 134 9.52 14.07 2.53
CA GLY A 134 9.42 15.03 3.64
C GLY A 134 9.76 14.40 4.99
N VAL A 135 9.03 14.79 6.03
CA VAL A 135 9.27 14.27 7.39
C VAL A 135 8.77 12.84 7.61
N SER A 136 8.13 12.19 6.64
CA SER A 136 7.79 10.77 6.76
C SER A 136 9.03 9.88 6.86
N GLN A 137 10.18 10.35 6.36
CA GLN A 137 11.49 9.70 6.53
C GLN A 137 11.98 9.66 7.99
N GLU A 138 11.41 10.50 8.85
CA GLU A 138 11.76 10.61 10.26
C GLU A 138 10.80 9.78 11.16
N LEU A 139 10.23 8.70 10.64
CA LEU A 139 9.42 7.79 11.45
C LEU A 139 10.34 7.02 12.40
N HIS A 140 10.15 7.22 13.71
CA HIS A 140 10.96 6.65 14.77
C HIS A 140 10.22 5.52 15.53
N PRO A 141 10.92 4.65 16.26
CA PRO A 141 10.31 3.64 17.14
C PRO A 141 9.29 4.21 18.14
N GLU A 142 9.54 5.41 18.67
CA GLU A 142 8.64 6.10 19.60
C GLU A 142 7.32 6.59 18.97
N ASP A 143 7.24 6.67 17.65
CA ASP A 143 6.00 6.98 16.92
C ASP A 143 5.05 5.76 16.88
N ILE A 144 5.55 4.56 17.22
CA ILE A 144 4.78 3.32 17.18
C ILE A 144 3.88 3.21 18.40
N ASN A 145 2.58 3.26 18.21
CA ASN A 145 1.62 2.97 19.26
C ASN A 145 1.56 1.45 19.52
N VAL A 146 2.44 0.96 20.39
CA VAL A 146 2.52 -0.47 20.75
C VAL A 146 1.19 -0.98 21.31
N GLY A 147 0.43 -0.14 22.01
CA GLY A 147 -0.89 -0.50 22.55
C GLY A 147 -1.88 -0.88 21.46
N ASP A 148 -1.92 -0.14 20.35
CA ASP A 148 -2.77 -0.46 19.19
C ASP A 148 -2.21 -1.65 18.40
N LEU A 149 -0.89 -1.70 18.23
CA LEU A 149 -0.20 -2.79 17.55
C LEU A 149 -0.52 -4.16 18.17
N VAL A 150 -0.35 -4.31 19.48
CA VAL A 150 -0.58 -5.60 20.17
C VAL A 150 -2.07 -5.98 20.23
N GLN A 151 -2.96 -5.02 20.04
CA GLN A 151 -4.40 -5.23 19.93
C GLN A 151 -4.87 -5.43 18.49
N SER A 152 -3.96 -5.52 17.52
CA SER A 152 -4.24 -5.80 16.11
C SER A 152 -4.06 -7.29 15.79
N LYS A 153 -4.77 -7.80 14.78
CA LYS A 153 -4.55 -9.15 14.23
C LYS A 153 -3.33 -9.18 13.32
N TYR A 154 -3.16 -8.13 12.52
CA TYR A 154 -2.07 -7.99 11.56
C TYR A 154 -1.32 -6.67 11.77
N LEU A 155 0.00 -6.72 11.63
CA LEU A 155 0.87 -5.59 11.35
C LEU A 155 1.12 -5.58 9.84
N TYR A 156 0.74 -4.52 9.13
CA TYR A 156 1.00 -4.35 7.70
C TYR A 156 2.06 -3.27 7.48
N VAL A 157 3.13 -3.63 6.78
CA VAL A 157 4.27 -2.75 6.48
C VAL A 157 4.51 -2.72 4.99
N THR A 158 4.89 -1.56 4.46
CA THR A 158 5.30 -1.41 3.07
C THR A 158 6.82 -1.30 2.96
N GLY A 159 7.41 -1.86 1.91
CA GLY A 159 8.84 -1.78 1.60
C GLY A 159 9.35 -0.35 1.40
N TYR A 160 8.45 0.60 1.10
CA TYR A 160 8.77 2.03 1.04
C TYR A 160 9.33 2.61 2.34
N LEU A 161 9.19 1.94 3.48
CA LEU A 161 9.79 2.34 4.75
C LEU A 161 11.24 1.83 4.92
N TRP A 162 11.86 1.37 3.84
CA TRP A 162 13.22 0.83 3.88
C TRP A 162 14.29 1.80 3.37
N ASP A 163 13.92 3.05 3.05
CA ASP A 163 14.82 4.02 2.45
C ASP A 163 15.73 4.77 3.44
N THR A 164 15.38 4.81 4.73
CA THR A 164 16.19 5.47 5.77
C THR A 164 16.43 4.54 6.95
N ASP A 165 17.56 4.73 7.62
CA ASP A 165 17.91 3.92 8.79
C ASP A 165 16.89 4.10 9.93
N THR A 166 16.38 5.32 10.11
CA THR A 166 15.36 5.63 11.12
C THR A 166 14.07 4.85 10.89
N GLN A 167 13.61 4.79 9.62
CA GLN A 167 12.43 4.02 9.26
C GLN A 167 12.67 2.50 9.42
N LYS A 168 13.86 2.00 9.02
CA LYS A 168 14.24 0.60 9.25
C LYS A 168 14.16 0.24 10.73
N GLU A 169 14.71 1.07 11.61
CA GLU A 169 14.66 0.87 13.06
C GLU A 169 13.22 0.83 13.57
N ALA A 170 12.34 1.74 13.11
CA ALA A 170 10.93 1.77 13.48
C ALA A 170 10.18 0.51 13.02
N VAL A 171 10.41 0.06 11.78
CA VAL A 171 9.78 -1.15 11.23
C VAL A 171 10.25 -2.39 11.99
N GLU A 172 11.56 -2.55 12.19
CA GLU A 172 12.08 -3.70 12.94
C GLU A 172 11.62 -3.71 14.39
N TYR A 173 11.51 -2.53 15.02
CA TYR A 173 10.92 -2.40 16.35
C TYR A 173 9.47 -2.90 16.35
N ALA A 174 8.63 -2.43 15.43
CA ALA A 174 7.23 -2.86 15.32
C ALA A 174 7.10 -4.37 15.05
N MET A 175 7.95 -4.94 14.18
CA MET A 175 7.96 -6.38 13.89
C MET A 175 8.37 -7.20 15.12
N ARG A 176 9.36 -6.75 15.90
CA ARG A 176 9.75 -7.41 17.16
C ARG A 176 8.62 -7.38 18.18
N GLU A 177 7.97 -6.22 18.38
CA GLU A 177 6.82 -6.10 19.29
C GLU A 177 5.66 -7.00 18.84
N ALA A 178 5.38 -7.08 17.53
CA ALA A 178 4.37 -7.98 16.98
C ALA A 178 4.69 -9.45 17.29
N LYS A 179 5.95 -9.89 17.16
CA LYS A 179 6.37 -11.26 17.46
C LYS A 179 6.37 -11.62 18.95
N GLN A 180 6.42 -10.66 19.86
CA GLN A 180 6.26 -10.89 21.30
C GLN A 180 4.82 -11.24 21.68
N VAL A 181 3.86 -10.90 20.82
CA VAL A 181 2.44 -11.22 20.99
C VAL A 181 2.06 -12.29 19.98
N ALA A 182 1.87 -13.52 20.43
CA ALA A 182 1.70 -14.72 19.60
C ALA A 182 0.60 -14.61 18.50
N ASP A 183 -0.37 -13.72 18.68
CA ASP A 183 -1.52 -13.59 17.77
C ASP A 183 -1.42 -12.41 16.78
N VAL A 184 -0.29 -11.68 16.75
CA VAL A 184 -0.08 -10.62 15.75
C VAL A 184 0.74 -11.18 14.58
N LYS A 185 0.14 -11.23 13.40
CA LYS A 185 0.78 -11.67 12.18
C LYS A 185 1.41 -10.48 11.44
N VAL A 186 2.57 -10.68 10.83
CA VAL A 186 3.28 -9.64 10.08
C VAL A 186 3.04 -9.80 8.59
N ALA A 187 2.54 -8.77 7.96
CA ALA A 187 2.31 -8.69 6.52
C ALA A 187 3.24 -7.63 5.91
N LEU A 188 4.00 -7.99 4.87
CA LEU A 188 4.94 -7.11 4.17
C LEU A 188 4.55 -7.00 2.70
N SER A 189 4.36 -5.78 2.20
CA SER A 189 4.35 -5.50 0.77
C SER A 189 5.78 -5.16 0.31
N LEU A 190 6.24 -5.78 -0.77
CA LEU A 190 7.53 -5.46 -1.39
C LEU A 190 7.53 -4.11 -2.11
N SER A 191 6.33 -3.56 -2.37
CA SER A 191 6.01 -2.20 -2.79
C SER A 191 6.27 -1.87 -4.26
N ASP A 192 7.49 -1.96 -4.71
CA ASP A 192 7.86 -1.80 -6.12
C ASP A 192 9.20 -2.48 -6.46
N PRO A 193 9.48 -2.75 -7.75
CA PRO A 193 10.74 -3.35 -8.18
C PRO A 193 11.98 -2.54 -7.79
N PHE A 194 11.86 -1.21 -7.70
CA PHE A 194 12.98 -0.34 -7.31
C PHE A 194 13.34 -0.51 -5.83
N CYS A 195 12.34 -0.68 -4.94
CA CYS A 195 12.58 -1.06 -3.54
C CYS A 195 13.28 -2.41 -3.44
N VAL A 196 12.77 -3.43 -4.16
CA VAL A 196 13.37 -4.77 -4.17
C VAL A 196 14.83 -4.72 -4.66
N SER A 197 15.12 -3.97 -5.72
CA SER A 197 16.49 -3.89 -6.27
C SER A 197 17.51 -3.34 -5.29
N ARG A 198 17.09 -2.41 -4.42
CA ARG A 198 17.96 -1.76 -3.43
C ARG A 198 18.10 -2.55 -2.13
N HIS A 199 17.06 -3.28 -1.75
CA HIS A 199 16.91 -3.84 -0.40
C HIS A 199 16.65 -5.35 -0.38
N LYS A 200 17.01 -6.07 -1.44
CA LYS A 200 16.72 -7.50 -1.60
C LYS A 200 17.21 -8.36 -0.43
N ASP A 201 18.42 -8.11 0.05
CA ASP A 201 19.01 -8.90 1.15
C ASP A 201 18.27 -8.64 2.46
N ASP A 202 17.93 -7.38 2.73
CA ASP A 202 17.12 -7.00 3.89
C ASP A 202 15.74 -7.64 3.82
N PHE A 203 15.05 -7.56 2.68
CA PHE A 203 13.74 -8.19 2.50
C PHE A 203 13.81 -9.70 2.63
N THR A 204 14.88 -10.34 2.14
CA THR A 204 15.09 -11.78 2.34
C THR A 204 15.19 -12.14 3.82
N ARG A 205 15.93 -11.33 4.60
CA ARG A 205 16.04 -11.49 6.06
C ARG A 205 14.69 -11.29 6.75
N LEU A 206 13.96 -10.20 6.41
CA LEU A 206 12.66 -9.91 7.01
C LEU A 206 11.64 -11.03 6.73
N LEU A 207 11.58 -11.53 5.49
CA LEU A 207 10.71 -12.64 5.11
C LEU A 207 10.98 -13.87 5.98
N THR A 208 12.24 -14.16 6.25
CA THR A 208 12.64 -15.34 7.02
C THR A 208 12.40 -15.19 8.53
N GLU A 209 12.60 -13.97 9.07
CA GLU A 209 12.61 -13.75 10.53
C GLU A 209 11.25 -13.31 11.07
N TYR A 210 10.47 -12.53 10.30
CA TYR A 210 9.29 -11.84 10.84
C TYR A 210 8.00 -12.07 10.08
N VAL A 211 8.05 -12.20 8.74
CA VAL A 211 6.88 -12.08 7.88
C VAL A 211 6.06 -13.37 7.85
N ASP A 212 4.74 -13.25 7.99
CA ASP A 212 3.76 -14.33 7.84
C ASP A 212 2.97 -14.22 6.51
N VAL A 213 2.89 -13.00 5.94
CA VAL A 213 2.20 -12.75 4.65
C VAL A 213 3.05 -11.82 3.81
N VAL A 214 3.40 -12.20 2.58
CA VAL A 214 4.13 -11.35 1.65
C VAL A 214 3.27 -10.99 0.45
N PHE A 215 3.27 -9.70 0.09
CA PHE A 215 2.63 -9.17 -1.12
C PHE A 215 3.70 -8.77 -2.12
N ALA A 216 3.53 -9.20 -3.36
CA ALA A 216 4.39 -8.85 -4.48
C ALA A 216 3.58 -8.75 -5.78
N ASN A 217 4.04 -7.94 -6.73
CA ASN A 217 3.64 -8.10 -8.11
C ASN A 217 4.56 -9.10 -8.84
N ARG A 218 4.29 -9.40 -10.10
CA ARG A 218 5.08 -10.33 -10.93
C ARG A 218 6.57 -9.99 -10.93
N ASP A 219 6.91 -8.73 -11.14
CA ASP A 219 8.31 -8.29 -11.28
C ASP A 219 9.04 -8.32 -9.93
N GLU A 220 8.39 -7.91 -8.86
CA GLU A 220 8.92 -8.01 -7.50
C GLU A 220 9.17 -9.47 -7.11
N ALA A 221 8.21 -10.36 -7.38
CA ALA A 221 8.34 -11.79 -7.12
C ALA A 221 9.51 -12.40 -7.90
N ARG A 222 9.63 -12.05 -9.20
CA ARG A 222 10.76 -12.46 -10.04
C ARG A 222 12.09 -11.95 -9.50
N MET A 223 12.17 -10.69 -9.13
CA MET A 223 13.40 -10.09 -8.59
C MET A 223 13.84 -10.73 -7.27
N MET A 224 12.89 -11.02 -6.38
CA MET A 224 13.19 -11.68 -5.12
C MET A 224 13.67 -13.12 -5.32
N THR A 225 13.00 -13.89 -6.18
CA THR A 225 13.18 -15.34 -6.28
C THR A 225 14.08 -15.79 -7.43
N GLY A 226 14.25 -14.95 -8.45
CA GLY A 226 14.93 -15.31 -9.70
C GLY A 226 14.09 -16.20 -10.64
N GLU A 227 12.78 -16.37 -10.38
CA GLU A 227 11.89 -17.21 -11.16
C GLU A 227 10.99 -16.40 -12.07
N ASP A 228 10.95 -16.78 -13.36
CA ASP A 228 10.07 -16.12 -14.35
C ASP A 228 8.62 -16.62 -14.26
N ASP A 229 8.42 -17.89 -13.85
CA ASP A 229 7.09 -18.44 -13.61
C ASP A 229 6.54 -17.92 -12.28
N ALA A 230 5.41 -17.21 -12.34
CA ALA A 230 4.81 -16.57 -11.18
C ALA A 230 4.33 -17.56 -10.10
N ARG A 231 3.93 -18.78 -10.45
CA ARG A 231 3.53 -19.81 -9.48
C ARG A 231 4.75 -20.34 -8.75
N VAL A 232 5.85 -20.57 -9.48
CA VAL A 232 7.13 -21.00 -8.89
C VAL A 232 7.67 -19.90 -7.98
N ALA A 233 7.61 -18.64 -8.43
CA ALA A 233 8.00 -17.48 -7.63
C ALA A 233 7.15 -17.37 -6.34
N ALA A 234 5.82 -17.50 -6.44
CA ALA A 234 4.93 -17.47 -5.29
C ALA A 234 5.22 -18.59 -4.29
N LYS A 235 5.47 -19.83 -4.77
CA LYS A 235 5.86 -20.94 -3.89
C LYS A 235 7.17 -20.68 -3.16
N LYS A 236 8.17 -20.10 -3.85
CA LYS A 236 9.44 -19.72 -3.20
C LYS A 236 9.22 -18.63 -2.15
N LEU A 237 8.44 -17.60 -2.45
CA LEU A 237 8.12 -16.54 -1.48
C LEU A 237 7.39 -17.11 -0.25
N ALA A 238 6.39 -17.98 -0.45
CA ALA A 238 5.67 -18.65 0.64
C ALA A 238 6.61 -19.49 1.51
N ALA A 239 7.56 -20.20 0.89
CA ALA A 239 8.58 -20.97 1.61
C ALA A 239 9.56 -20.05 2.39
N MET A 240 9.93 -18.89 1.83
CA MET A 240 10.81 -17.93 2.52
C MET A 240 10.17 -17.36 3.78
N CYS A 241 8.88 -16.98 3.75
CA CYS A 241 8.20 -16.47 4.92
C CYS A 241 7.49 -17.54 5.76
N ASN A 242 7.58 -18.81 5.38
CA ASN A 242 6.86 -19.93 5.99
C ASN A 242 5.37 -19.59 6.24
N GLY A 243 4.74 -18.94 5.27
CA GLY A 243 3.41 -18.36 5.40
C GLY A 243 2.69 -18.23 4.06
N LEU A 244 1.94 -17.15 3.89
CA LEU A 244 1.17 -16.85 2.68
C LEU A 244 1.95 -15.92 1.74
N ALA A 245 2.11 -16.32 0.48
CA ALA A 245 2.53 -15.42 -0.59
C ALA A 245 1.34 -15.03 -1.46
N VAL A 246 1.22 -13.74 -1.75
CA VAL A 246 0.20 -13.13 -2.61
C VAL A 246 0.92 -12.44 -3.76
N VAL A 247 0.79 -13.00 -4.98
CA VAL A 247 1.45 -12.46 -6.18
C VAL A 247 0.39 -11.97 -7.16
N THR A 248 0.34 -10.66 -7.42
CA THR A 248 -0.54 -10.06 -8.41
C THR A 248 0.07 -10.13 -9.82
N LEU A 249 -0.75 -10.36 -10.84
CA LEU A 249 -0.36 -10.64 -12.22
C LEU A 249 -1.09 -9.74 -13.22
N ASP A 250 -1.40 -8.51 -12.84
CA ASP A 250 -2.16 -7.54 -13.63
C ASP A 250 -3.48 -8.14 -14.17
N LYS A 251 -3.66 -8.10 -15.46
CA LYS A 251 -4.85 -8.66 -16.16
C LYS A 251 -4.97 -10.18 -16.09
N GLU A 252 -3.96 -10.89 -15.62
CA GLU A 252 -4.01 -12.35 -15.46
C GLU A 252 -4.50 -12.75 -14.05
N GLY A 253 -4.80 -11.77 -13.18
CA GLY A 253 -5.32 -12.03 -11.84
C GLY A 253 -4.22 -12.13 -10.79
N SER A 254 -4.23 -13.17 -9.98
CA SER A 254 -3.23 -13.36 -8.93
C SER A 254 -3.08 -14.82 -8.53
N VAL A 255 -1.97 -15.14 -7.86
CA VAL A 255 -1.68 -16.43 -7.27
C VAL A 255 -1.44 -16.26 -5.77
N LEU A 256 -2.20 -17.01 -4.97
CA LEU A 256 -2.06 -17.11 -3.53
C LEU A 256 -1.50 -18.49 -3.20
N VAL A 257 -0.41 -18.56 -2.42
CA VAL A 257 0.23 -19.81 -2.05
C VAL A 257 0.47 -19.86 -0.55
N GLN A 258 -0.03 -20.92 0.09
CA GLN A 258 0.24 -21.21 1.50
C GLN A 258 0.52 -22.71 1.67
N GLY A 259 1.77 -23.07 1.96
CA GLY A 259 2.19 -24.48 1.96
C GLY A 259 1.99 -25.12 0.58
N ASP A 260 1.21 -26.19 0.53
CA ASP A 260 0.86 -26.88 -0.72
C ASP A 260 -0.39 -26.31 -1.40
N ASP A 261 -1.15 -25.46 -0.71
CA ASP A 261 -2.38 -24.88 -1.24
C ASP A 261 -2.05 -23.73 -2.20
N VAL A 262 -2.57 -23.83 -3.43
CA VAL A 262 -2.41 -22.84 -4.49
C VAL A 262 -3.77 -22.40 -5.00
N HIS A 263 -4.04 -21.11 -4.93
CA HIS A 263 -5.27 -20.50 -5.43
C HIS A 263 -4.95 -19.51 -6.53
N GLU A 264 -5.50 -19.74 -7.72
CA GLU A 264 -5.49 -18.79 -8.83
C GLU A 264 -6.78 -18.02 -8.82
N ILE A 265 -6.66 -16.71 -8.66
CA ILE A 265 -7.81 -15.80 -8.56
C ILE A 265 -7.89 -15.00 -9.85
N PRO A 266 -8.97 -15.14 -10.63
CA PRO A 266 -9.16 -14.33 -11.81
C PRO A 266 -9.42 -12.87 -11.45
N ILE A 267 -9.21 -11.96 -12.41
CA ILE A 267 -9.58 -10.55 -12.24
C ILE A 267 -11.10 -10.39 -12.13
N TYR A 268 -11.52 -9.33 -11.46
CA TYR A 268 -12.86 -8.79 -11.64
C TYR A 268 -12.83 -7.87 -12.88
N THR A 269 -13.49 -8.28 -13.97
CA THR A 269 -13.42 -7.59 -15.25
C THR A 269 -14.18 -6.27 -15.20
N VAL A 270 -13.48 -5.18 -15.52
CA VAL A 270 -14.02 -3.82 -15.58
C VAL A 270 -13.43 -3.08 -16.77
N GLN A 271 -14.07 -1.97 -17.15
CA GLN A 271 -13.42 -0.99 -18.02
C GLN A 271 -12.38 -0.21 -17.19
N ALA A 272 -11.11 -0.40 -17.50
CA ALA A 272 -10.03 0.27 -16.79
C ALA A 272 -10.03 1.78 -17.08
N VAL A 273 -9.95 2.57 -16.01
CA VAL A 273 -9.81 4.04 -16.03
C VAL A 273 -8.45 4.43 -15.49
N ASP A 274 -8.06 3.86 -14.32
CA ASP A 274 -6.83 4.19 -13.63
C ASP A 274 -6.39 3.01 -12.77
N THR A 275 -5.15 2.56 -12.91
CA THR A 275 -4.62 1.42 -12.15
C THR A 275 -3.96 1.82 -10.83
N THR A 276 -3.92 3.12 -10.52
CA THR A 276 -3.33 3.62 -9.26
C THR A 276 -4.13 3.09 -8.06
N GLY A 277 -3.42 2.55 -7.08
CA GLY A 277 -4.05 1.97 -5.88
C GLY A 277 -4.63 0.56 -6.06
N ALA A 278 -4.53 -0.05 -7.25
CA ALA A 278 -5.03 -1.41 -7.46
C ALA A 278 -4.36 -2.42 -6.53
N GLY A 279 -3.03 -2.35 -6.39
CA GLY A 279 -2.27 -3.18 -5.46
C GLY A 279 -2.64 -2.92 -3.99
N ASP A 280 -2.84 -1.66 -3.61
CA ASP A 280 -3.25 -1.26 -2.26
C ASP A 280 -4.62 -1.84 -1.91
N MET A 281 -5.56 -1.72 -2.84
CA MET A 281 -6.93 -2.22 -2.65
C MET A 281 -6.96 -3.76 -2.69
N TYR A 282 -6.10 -4.39 -3.51
CA TYR A 282 -5.93 -5.85 -3.49
C TYR A 282 -5.40 -6.32 -2.14
N ALA A 283 -4.36 -5.67 -1.61
CA ALA A 283 -3.83 -5.96 -0.27
C ALA A 283 -4.88 -5.72 0.82
N ALA A 284 -5.70 -4.67 0.69
CA ALA A 284 -6.81 -4.41 1.61
C ALA A 284 -7.82 -5.57 1.64
N GLY A 285 -8.23 -6.09 0.49
CA GLY A 285 -9.14 -7.23 0.40
C GLY A 285 -8.57 -8.51 0.98
N ILE A 286 -7.29 -8.79 0.73
CA ILE A 286 -6.60 -9.94 1.34
C ILE A 286 -6.56 -9.79 2.87
N LEU A 287 -6.08 -8.67 3.39
CA LEU A 287 -5.95 -8.46 4.84
C LEU A 287 -7.33 -8.46 5.54
N TYR A 288 -8.36 -7.89 4.89
CA TYR A 288 -9.73 -7.97 5.38
C TYR A 288 -10.20 -9.43 5.49
N GLY A 289 -10.09 -10.22 4.42
CA GLY A 289 -10.53 -11.61 4.42
C GLY A 289 -9.77 -12.47 5.43
N LEU A 290 -8.45 -12.32 5.51
CA LEU A 290 -7.61 -12.99 6.51
C LEU A 290 -8.01 -12.61 7.94
N SER A 291 -8.35 -11.33 8.19
CA SER A 291 -8.75 -10.85 9.52
C SER A 291 -10.12 -11.40 9.97
N LYS A 292 -10.92 -11.89 9.02
CA LYS A 292 -12.22 -12.55 9.25
C LYS A 292 -12.13 -14.07 9.18
N ASP A 293 -10.91 -14.63 9.10
CA ASP A 293 -10.66 -16.07 8.97
C ASP A 293 -11.38 -16.71 7.78
N LEU A 294 -11.57 -15.95 6.67
CA LEU A 294 -12.20 -16.45 5.46
C LEU A 294 -11.27 -17.39 4.68
N PRO A 295 -11.83 -18.37 3.96
CA PRO A 295 -11.03 -19.22 3.05
C PRO A 295 -10.26 -18.38 2.03
N LEU A 296 -9.04 -18.80 1.65
CA LEU A 296 -8.17 -18.04 0.72
C LEU A 296 -8.84 -17.79 -0.64
N SER A 297 -9.66 -18.74 -1.12
CA SER A 297 -10.41 -18.57 -2.37
C SER A 297 -11.45 -17.44 -2.28
N ILE A 298 -12.12 -17.27 -1.15
CA ILE A 298 -13.07 -16.18 -0.89
C ILE A 298 -12.31 -14.87 -0.67
N THR A 299 -11.27 -14.90 0.15
CA THR A 299 -10.36 -13.76 0.42
C THR A 299 -9.82 -13.17 -0.88
N GLY A 300 -9.31 -14.03 -1.79
CA GLY A 300 -8.80 -13.59 -3.09
C GLY A 300 -9.88 -12.97 -3.99
N ARG A 301 -11.12 -13.47 -3.94
CA ARG A 301 -12.24 -12.89 -4.71
C ARG A 301 -12.64 -11.52 -4.20
N ILE A 302 -12.68 -11.32 -2.89
CA ILE A 302 -12.91 -9.99 -2.29
C ILE A 302 -11.82 -9.02 -2.76
N ALA A 303 -10.56 -9.45 -2.74
CA ALA A 303 -9.43 -8.65 -3.18
C ALA A 303 -9.50 -8.29 -4.68
N ALA A 304 -9.83 -9.26 -5.54
CA ALA A 304 -9.98 -9.04 -6.97
C ALA A 304 -11.16 -8.10 -7.29
N TRP A 305 -12.30 -8.27 -6.60
CA TRP A 305 -13.45 -7.39 -6.73
C TRP A 305 -13.11 -5.95 -6.33
N ALA A 306 -12.50 -5.77 -5.15
CA ALA A 306 -12.12 -4.45 -4.63
C ALA A 306 -11.09 -3.76 -5.52
N ALA A 307 -10.08 -4.48 -6.00
CA ALA A 307 -9.11 -3.96 -6.97
C ALA A 307 -9.78 -3.57 -8.29
N GLY A 308 -10.76 -4.34 -8.78
CA GLY A 308 -11.53 -3.97 -9.96
C GLY A 308 -12.33 -2.68 -9.77
N LYS A 309 -12.91 -2.45 -8.57
CA LYS A 309 -13.64 -1.21 -8.29
C LYS A 309 -12.73 0.02 -8.33
N ILE A 310 -11.49 -0.07 -7.79
CA ILE A 310 -10.56 1.05 -7.88
C ILE A 310 -10.04 1.26 -9.30
N VAL A 311 -9.78 0.20 -10.06
CA VAL A 311 -9.33 0.29 -11.45
C VAL A 311 -10.37 0.96 -12.37
N ALA A 312 -11.67 0.84 -12.06
CA ALA A 312 -12.75 1.52 -12.76
C ALA A 312 -12.96 2.99 -12.34
N HIS A 313 -12.13 3.50 -11.42
CA HIS A 313 -12.23 4.84 -10.85
C HIS A 313 -10.97 5.66 -11.13
N LEU A 314 -11.08 6.98 -11.18
CA LEU A 314 -9.93 7.87 -11.29
C LEU A 314 -9.34 8.16 -9.89
N GLY A 315 -8.08 7.82 -9.68
CA GLY A 315 -7.36 8.05 -8.42
C GLY A 315 -7.36 6.82 -7.50
N PRO A 316 -6.49 6.83 -6.46
CA PRO A 316 -6.17 5.66 -5.65
C PRO A 316 -7.17 5.39 -4.51
N ARG A 317 -8.24 6.17 -4.37
CA ARG A 317 -9.23 6.04 -3.29
C ARG A 317 -10.64 6.14 -3.82
N LEU A 318 -11.50 5.24 -3.35
CA LEU A 318 -12.95 5.30 -3.56
C LEU A 318 -13.59 6.12 -2.43
N ALA A 319 -14.75 6.74 -2.71
CA ALA A 319 -15.56 7.36 -1.67
C ALA A 319 -16.15 6.32 -0.71
N SER A 320 -16.52 5.15 -1.23
CA SER A 320 -17.04 4.01 -0.45
C SER A 320 -16.97 2.73 -1.27
N LEU A 321 -17.02 1.59 -0.58
CA LEU A 321 -17.23 0.27 -1.17
C LEU A 321 -18.64 -0.25 -0.82
N ASP A 322 -19.20 -1.02 -1.75
CA ASP A 322 -20.49 -1.71 -1.54
C ASP A 322 -20.27 -2.90 -0.60
N ARG A 323 -20.73 -2.75 0.64
CA ARG A 323 -20.62 -3.78 1.69
C ARG A 323 -21.55 -4.97 1.45
N ASP A 324 -22.67 -4.77 0.79
CA ASP A 324 -23.60 -5.86 0.49
C ASP A 324 -22.98 -6.80 -0.54
N ALA A 325 -22.29 -6.28 -1.53
CA ALA A 325 -21.51 -7.09 -2.48
C ALA A 325 -20.40 -7.89 -1.78
N ILE A 326 -19.71 -7.32 -0.79
CA ILE A 326 -18.69 -8.03 -0.01
C ILE A 326 -19.33 -9.19 0.76
N VAL A 327 -20.45 -8.96 1.45
CA VAL A 327 -21.20 -10.00 2.18
C VAL A 327 -21.67 -11.10 1.23
N GLU A 328 -22.05 -10.77 0.01
CA GLU A 328 -22.40 -11.75 -1.01
C GLU A 328 -21.20 -12.63 -1.39
N ILE A 329 -20.04 -12.02 -1.63
CA ILE A 329 -18.80 -12.76 -1.92
C ILE A 329 -18.39 -13.65 -0.74
N GLU A 330 -18.49 -13.16 0.50
CA GLU A 330 -18.22 -13.93 1.73
C GLU A 330 -19.07 -15.21 1.80
N ARG A 331 -20.31 -15.16 1.33
CA ARG A 331 -21.24 -16.31 1.27
C ARG A 331 -20.99 -17.22 0.08
N GLY A 332 -19.98 -16.94 -0.74
CA GLY A 332 -19.65 -17.72 -1.94
C GLY A 332 -20.44 -17.31 -3.19
N GLY A 333 -21.24 -16.25 -3.13
CA GLY A 333 -21.86 -15.62 -4.28
C GLY A 333 -20.86 -14.92 -5.20
N PHE A 334 -21.31 -14.55 -6.39
CA PHE A 334 -20.52 -13.80 -7.35
C PHE A 334 -21.30 -12.57 -7.80
N PRO A 335 -20.88 -11.35 -7.44
CA PRO A 335 -21.39 -10.16 -8.09
C PRO A 335 -20.81 -9.98 -9.50
N TYR A 336 -20.27 -11.08 -10.09
CA TYR A 336 -19.62 -11.08 -11.40
C TYR A 336 -20.62 -11.15 -12.57
N ASP A 337 -21.87 -11.49 -12.29
CA ASP A 337 -22.89 -11.79 -13.32
C ASP A 337 -23.94 -10.69 -13.45
N ALA A 338 -23.66 -9.46 -12.98
CA ALA A 338 -24.60 -8.34 -13.06
C ALA A 338 -24.19 -7.31 -14.11
#